data_ea8d284e11e26250cb8b45c07556e905
#
_entry.id   ea8d284e11e26250cb8b45c07556e905
#
_cell.length_a   1.000
_cell.length_b   1.000
_cell.length_c   1.000
_cell.angle_alpha   90.00
_cell.angle_beta   90.00
_cell.angle_gamma   90.00
#
_symmetry.space_group_name_H-M   'P 1'
#
loop_
_entity.id
_entity.type
_entity.pdbx_description
1 polymer ?
#
loop_
_entity_poly.entity_id
_entity_poly.type
_entity_poly.pdbx_seq_one_letter_code
_entity_poly.pdbx_strand_id
1 'polypeptide(L)'
;MAFFSKKNKLFPSIEPFDTGFIKKGIHEIYYEQSGNPKGKPAIFLHGGPGGGGGTLSRRFFNPKKYRIVVFDQRGCGRSKPHASLEDNTTWHLVDDIESIREKLEIEKWLVFGGSWGSTLSLAYAQKFPDRVSELILRGIFMLRQKELEWFYPVSYTHLRAHETDTD
;
A
#
# COMPACT_ATOMS: atom_id res chain seq x y z
N MET A 1 -33.91 -20.76 6.85
CA MET A 1 -33.39 -19.47 7.37
C MET A 1 -32.25 -19.02 6.48
N ALA A 2 -32.45 -18.01 5.65
CA ALA A 2 -31.43 -17.51 4.75
C ALA A 2 -30.53 -16.56 5.53
N PHE A 3 -29.26 -16.94 5.73
CA PHE A 3 -28.23 -16.03 6.23
C PHE A 3 -27.92 -15.02 5.11
N PHE A 4 -28.57 -13.86 5.15
CA PHE A 4 -28.15 -12.73 4.33
C PHE A 4 -26.75 -12.28 4.79
N SER A 5 -25.72 -12.67 4.07
CA SER A 5 -24.39 -12.09 4.18
C SER A 5 -24.51 -10.57 3.95
N LYS A 6 -24.37 -9.77 4.99
CA LYS A 6 -24.14 -8.33 4.84
C LYS A 6 -22.86 -8.18 4.01
N LYS A 7 -22.98 -7.86 2.72
CA LYS A 7 -21.82 -7.47 1.91
C LYS A 7 -21.16 -6.31 2.64
N ASN A 8 -19.97 -6.54 3.18
CA ASN A 8 -19.17 -5.47 3.80
C ASN A 8 -18.87 -4.43 2.72
N LYS A 9 -19.62 -3.32 2.76
CA LYS A 9 -19.41 -2.21 1.84
C LYS A 9 -18.21 -1.40 2.30
N LEU A 10 -17.39 -1.00 1.34
CA LEU A 10 -16.33 0.00 1.60
C LEU A 10 -16.96 1.29 2.13
N PHE A 11 -16.20 2.05 2.91
CA PHE A 11 -16.62 3.36 3.36
C PHE A 11 -16.80 4.33 2.18
N PRO A 12 -17.57 5.43 2.33
CA PRO A 12 -17.72 6.43 1.29
C PRO A 12 -16.37 6.97 0.81
N SER A 13 -16.34 7.45 -0.44
CA SER A 13 -15.19 8.18 -0.95
C SER A 13 -15.01 9.49 -0.17
N ILE A 14 -13.77 9.82 0.11
CA ILE A 14 -13.37 11.06 0.78
C ILE A 14 -12.17 11.67 0.07
N GLU A 15 -12.05 12.99 0.13
CA GLU A 15 -10.86 13.69 -0.37
C GLU A 15 -9.80 13.84 0.72
N PRO A 16 -8.51 13.93 0.34
CA PRO A 16 -7.45 14.25 1.28
C PRO A 16 -7.63 15.67 1.85
N PHE A 17 -7.31 15.83 3.12
CA PHE A 17 -7.21 17.14 3.75
C PHE A 17 -5.78 17.72 3.68
N ASP A 18 -4.79 16.85 3.38
CA ASP A 18 -3.39 17.23 3.23
C ASP A 18 -2.71 16.32 2.22
N THR A 19 -1.81 16.89 1.42
CA THR A 19 -0.98 16.17 0.45
C THR A 19 0.41 16.77 0.40
N GLY A 20 1.41 15.95 0.07
CA GLY A 20 2.77 16.46 -0.03
C GLY A 20 3.72 15.46 -0.65
N PHE A 21 4.98 15.85 -0.62
CA PHE A 21 6.09 15.01 -1.06
C PHE A 21 7.18 14.96 0.00
N ILE A 22 7.86 13.81 0.09
CA ILE A 22 9.17 13.71 0.72
C ILE A 22 10.23 13.51 -0.36
N LYS A 23 11.41 14.15 -0.16
CA LYS A 23 12.52 14.08 -1.13
C LYS A 23 13.57 13.10 -0.62
N LYS A 24 13.93 12.11 -1.45
CA LYS A 24 14.92 11.08 -1.17
C LYS A 24 15.81 10.86 -2.41
N GLY A 25 17.00 11.48 -2.41
CA GLY A 25 17.86 11.47 -3.58
C GLY A 25 17.14 12.08 -4.79
N ILE A 26 16.99 11.29 -5.86
CA ILE A 26 16.26 11.71 -7.08
C ILE A 26 14.74 11.61 -6.94
N HIS A 27 14.24 10.94 -5.88
CA HIS A 27 12.82 10.65 -5.73
C HIS A 27 12.08 11.75 -4.97
N GLU A 28 10.90 12.10 -5.49
CA GLU A 28 9.85 12.85 -4.81
C GLU A 28 8.68 11.89 -4.56
N ILE A 29 8.52 11.48 -3.30
CA ILE A 29 7.57 10.44 -2.90
C ILE A 29 6.30 11.10 -2.41
N TYR A 30 5.21 10.90 -3.15
CA TYR A 30 3.91 11.46 -2.84
C TYR A 30 3.27 10.76 -1.64
N TYR A 31 2.67 11.55 -0.76
CA TYR A 31 1.77 11.08 0.28
C TYR A 31 0.53 11.96 0.39
N GLU A 32 -0.52 11.41 0.96
CA GLU A 32 -1.74 12.12 1.28
C GLU A 32 -2.30 11.69 2.64
N GLN A 33 -3.03 12.59 3.28
CA GLN A 33 -3.75 12.33 4.52
C GLN A 33 -5.24 12.59 4.33
N SER A 34 -6.07 11.67 4.82
CA SER A 34 -7.53 11.77 4.72
C SER A 34 -8.23 11.29 6.00
N GLY A 35 -9.54 11.52 6.10
CA GLY A 35 -10.34 11.14 7.25
C GLY A 35 -10.23 12.11 8.43
N ASN A 36 -10.13 11.58 9.65
CA ASN A 36 -10.08 12.40 10.87
C ASN A 36 -8.62 12.75 11.24
N PRO A 37 -8.20 14.03 11.18
CA PRO A 37 -6.83 14.43 11.55
C PRO A 37 -6.41 14.05 12.98
N LYS A 38 -7.38 13.91 13.89
CA LYS A 38 -7.17 13.51 15.28
C LYS A 38 -7.51 12.04 15.53
N GLY A 39 -7.80 11.29 14.46
CA GLY A 39 -8.13 9.88 14.54
C GLY A 39 -6.90 9.00 14.75
N LYS A 40 -7.15 7.70 14.95
CA LYS A 40 -6.08 6.71 15.06
C LYS A 40 -5.28 6.67 13.75
N PRO A 41 -3.95 6.84 13.79
CA PRO A 41 -3.14 6.80 12.58
C PRO A 41 -3.16 5.41 11.92
N ALA A 42 -3.31 5.39 10.59
CA ALA A 42 -3.25 4.20 9.79
C ALA A 42 -2.57 4.50 8.45
N ILE A 43 -1.67 3.63 8.00
CA ILE A 43 -1.07 3.69 6.67
C ILE A 43 -1.54 2.54 5.81
N PHE A 44 -1.84 2.82 4.54
CA PHE A 44 -2.15 1.81 3.53
C PHE A 44 -0.98 1.65 2.56
N LEU A 45 -0.46 0.42 2.46
CA LEU A 45 0.62 0.04 1.55
C LEU A 45 0.02 -0.69 0.34
N HIS A 46 0.08 -0.04 -0.82
CA HIS A 46 -0.49 -0.59 -2.05
C HIS A 46 0.31 -1.77 -2.59
N GLY A 47 -0.35 -2.59 -3.38
CA GLY A 47 0.22 -3.74 -4.07
C GLY A 47 0.89 -3.37 -5.40
N GLY A 48 1.14 -4.35 -6.17
CA GLY A 48 1.87 -4.34 -7.44
C GLY A 48 3.06 -5.28 -7.34
N PRO A 49 4.31 -4.80 -7.20
CA PRO A 49 4.74 -3.40 -7.04
C PRO A 49 4.32 -2.49 -8.19
N GLY A 50 4.20 -1.17 -7.91
CA GLY A 50 3.90 -0.17 -8.93
C GLY A 50 2.41 0.19 -9.11
N GLY A 51 1.50 -0.35 -8.29
CA GLY A 51 0.05 -0.11 -8.42
C GLY A 51 -0.41 1.30 -8.06
N GLY A 52 0.34 2.03 -7.25
CA GLY A 52 -0.05 3.33 -6.72
C GLY A 52 -1.18 3.29 -5.69
N GLY A 53 -1.26 4.32 -4.86
CA GLY A 53 -2.33 4.53 -3.89
C GLY A 53 -3.48 5.34 -4.50
N GLY A 54 -4.65 4.74 -4.63
CA GLY A 54 -5.82 5.40 -5.20
C GLY A 54 -6.89 5.74 -4.17
N THR A 55 -7.96 6.39 -4.64
CA THR A 55 -9.17 6.72 -3.86
C THR A 55 -9.75 5.50 -3.14
N LEU A 56 -9.63 4.30 -3.73
CA LEU A 56 -10.10 3.06 -3.13
C LEU A 56 -9.37 2.74 -1.81
N SER A 57 -8.09 3.05 -1.72
CA SER A 57 -7.26 2.78 -0.53
C SER A 57 -7.79 3.46 0.72
N ARG A 58 -8.31 4.68 0.59
CA ARG A 58 -8.91 5.45 1.70
C ARG A 58 -10.18 4.79 2.24
N ARG A 59 -10.92 4.08 1.40
CA ARG A 59 -12.24 3.48 1.69
C ARG A 59 -12.19 2.20 2.51
N PHE A 60 -11.00 1.67 2.80
CA PHE A 60 -10.85 0.54 3.72
C PHE A 60 -11.00 0.93 5.20
N PHE A 61 -10.92 2.22 5.51
CA PHE A 61 -10.93 2.74 6.87
C PHE A 61 -12.18 3.59 7.13
N ASN A 62 -12.67 3.56 8.37
CA ASN A 62 -13.71 4.47 8.81
C ASN A 62 -13.16 5.90 8.91
N PRO A 63 -13.56 6.84 8.04
CA PRO A 63 -12.98 8.18 8.02
C PRO A 63 -13.25 9.03 9.28
N LYS A 64 -14.24 8.65 10.08
CA LYS A 64 -14.52 9.33 11.37
C LYS A 64 -13.56 8.90 12.47
N LYS A 65 -12.94 7.72 12.34
CA LYS A 65 -12.11 7.11 13.39
C LYS A 65 -10.61 7.16 13.08
N TYR A 66 -10.24 7.18 11.81
CA TYR A 66 -8.84 7.05 11.38
C TYR A 66 -8.31 8.32 10.72
N ARG A 67 -7.05 8.65 11.03
CA ARG A 67 -6.18 9.49 10.23
C ARG A 67 -5.49 8.59 9.22
N ILE A 68 -5.94 8.64 7.97
CA ILE A 68 -5.58 7.68 6.93
C ILE A 68 -4.46 8.26 6.09
N VAL A 69 -3.32 7.59 6.07
CA VAL A 69 -2.17 7.93 5.23
C VAL A 69 -2.11 6.95 4.07
N VAL A 70 -2.00 7.47 2.86
CA VAL A 70 -1.75 6.71 1.64
C VAL A 70 -0.55 7.36 0.95
N PHE A 71 0.37 6.56 0.42
CA PHE A 71 1.49 7.08 -0.34
C PHE A 71 1.68 6.25 -1.61
N ASP A 72 2.30 6.85 -2.61
CA ASP A 72 2.71 6.17 -3.83
C ASP A 72 4.19 5.80 -3.69
N GLN A 73 4.50 4.50 -3.81
CA GLN A 73 5.87 4.01 -3.73
C GLN A 73 6.73 4.60 -4.85
N ARG A 74 8.06 4.51 -4.74
CA ARG A 74 8.99 5.02 -5.76
C ARG A 74 8.65 4.49 -7.14
N GLY A 75 8.76 5.34 -8.15
CA GLY A 75 8.53 4.98 -9.55
C GLY A 75 7.08 4.82 -9.96
N CYS A 76 6.09 5.02 -9.08
CA CYS A 76 4.69 4.78 -9.41
C CYS A 76 3.75 5.90 -8.96
N GLY A 77 2.53 5.88 -9.51
CA GLY A 77 1.48 6.83 -9.17
C GLY A 77 1.91 8.26 -9.40
N ARG A 78 1.82 9.08 -8.33
CA ARG A 78 2.18 10.50 -8.31
C ARG A 78 3.62 10.76 -7.89
N SER A 79 4.34 9.71 -7.44
CA SER A 79 5.77 9.79 -7.10
C SER A 79 6.63 9.93 -8.34
N LYS A 80 7.77 10.62 -8.21
CA LYS A 80 8.69 10.93 -9.33
C LYS A 80 10.12 10.49 -8.97
N PRO A 81 10.97 10.19 -10.00
CA PRO A 81 10.63 10.05 -11.41
C PRO A 81 9.79 8.80 -11.66
N HIS A 82 8.88 8.85 -12.67
CA HIS A 82 7.99 7.73 -12.98
C HIS A 82 8.80 6.56 -13.57
N ALA A 83 8.41 5.32 -13.18
CA ALA A 83 9.04 4.06 -13.60
C ALA A 83 10.55 3.94 -13.30
N SER A 84 11.13 4.79 -12.44
CA SER A 84 12.53 4.67 -12.05
C SER A 84 12.76 3.45 -11.15
N LEU A 85 13.82 2.69 -11.45
CA LEU A 85 14.32 1.59 -10.64
C LEU A 85 15.54 1.97 -9.79
N GLU A 86 16.08 3.18 -9.97
CA GLU A 86 17.20 3.69 -9.19
C GLU A 86 16.78 3.78 -7.71
N ASP A 87 17.63 3.28 -6.81
CA ASP A 87 17.38 3.26 -5.37
C ASP A 87 15.95 2.80 -4.98
N ASN A 88 15.40 1.81 -5.70
CA ASN A 88 14.02 1.34 -5.54
C ASN A 88 13.96 -0.12 -5.07
N THR A 89 14.67 -0.41 -3.98
CA THR A 89 14.61 -1.71 -3.31
C THR A 89 13.56 -1.72 -2.19
N THR A 90 13.20 -2.90 -1.70
CA THR A 90 12.32 -3.05 -0.53
C THR A 90 12.77 -2.19 0.65
N TRP A 91 14.08 -2.12 0.91
CA TRP A 91 14.60 -1.37 2.05
C TRP A 91 14.49 0.14 1.88
N HIS A 92 14.65 0.64 0.65
CA HIS A 92 14.37 2.05 0.35
C HIS A 92 12.90 2.40 0.61
N LEU A 93 11.96 1.52 0.22
CA LEU A 93 10.54 1.72 0.49
C LEU A 93 10.21 1.67 1.99
N VAL A 94 10.88 0.81 2.74
CA VAL A 94 10.76 0.74 4.21
C VAL A 94 11.23 2.04 4.85
N ASP A 95 12.35 2.62 4.38
CA ASP A 95 12.87 3.89 4.87
C ASP A 95 12.00 5.09 4.45
N ASP A 96 11.32 5.00 3.30
CA ASP A 96 10.34 6.00 2.87
C ASP A 96 9.11 6.01 3.78
N ILE A 97 8.60 4.84 4.15
CA ILE A 97 7.49 4.70 5.09
C ILE A 97 7.83 5.34 6.44
N GLU A 98 9.01 5.06 6.97
CA GLU A 98 9.47 5.66 8.22
C GLU A 98 9.63 7.18 8.11
N SER A 99 10.17 7.68 7.01
CA SER A 99 10.33 9.12 6.77
C SER A 99 8.99 9.85 6.65
N ILE A 100 7.96 9.20 6.09
CA ILE A 100 6.60 9.75 6.07
C ILE A 100 6.05 9.80 7.49
N ARG A 101 6.21 8.74 8.28
CA ARG A 101 5.77 8.69 9.68
C ARG A 101 6.37 9.84 10.49
N GLU A 102 7.69 10.02 10.39
CA GLU A 102 8.41 11.08 11.10
C GLU A 102 7.95 12.48 10.66
N LYS A 103 7.86 12.72 9.34
CA LYS A 103 7.36 13.98 8.78
C LYS A 103 5.96 14.34 9.27
N LEU A 104 5.11 13.35 9.48
CA LEU A 104 3.73 13.51 9.94
C LEU A 104 3.59 13.51 11.47
N GLU A 105 4.73 13.41 12.20
CA GLU A 105 4.80 13.37 13.66
C GLU A 105 3.90 12.27 14.26
N ILE A 106 3.86 11.10 13.60
CA ILE A 106 3.09 9.94 14.05
C ILE A 106 4.02 9.05 14.88
N GLU A 107 3.67 8.79 16.14
CA GLU A 107 4.47 7.91 17.02
C GLU A 107 4.42 6.46 16.52
N LYS A 108 3.23 5.94 16.29
CA LYS A 108 2.97 4.60 15.75
C LYS A 108 1.63 4.56 15.03
N TRP A 109 1.49 3.63 14.12
CA TRP A 109 0.29 3.48 13.29
C TRP A 109 -0.14 2.04 13.05
N LEU A 110 -1.38 1.87 12.67
CA LEU A 110 -1.86 0.66 12.05
C LEU A 110 -1.29 0.58 10.63
N VAL A 111 -0.66 -0.54 10.27
CA VAL A 111 -0.15 -0.80 8.93
C VAL A 111 -1.06 -1.79 8.23
N PHE A 112 -1.61 -1.38 7.08
CA PHE A 112 -2.45 -2.24 6.25
C PHE A 112 -1.81 -2.43 4.88
N GLY A 113 -1.43 -3.66 4.54
CA GLY A 113 -0.86 -4.02 3.23
C GLY A 113 -1.64 -5.07 2.49
N GLY A 114 -1.76 -4.89 1.17
CA GLY A 114 -2.38 -5.86 0.28
C GLY A 114 -1.44 -6.35 -0.82
N SER A 115 -1.42 -7.68 -1.10
CA SER A 115 -0.53 -8.30 -2.10
C SER A 115 0.94 -7.96 -1.81
N TRP A 116 1.69 -7.37 -2.75
CA TRP A 116 3.03 -6.81 -2.50
C TRP A 116 3.08 -5.93 -1.25
N GLY A 117 2.05 -5.12 -1.01
CA GLY A 117 1.95 -4.31 0.20
C GLY A 117 1.95 -5.12 1.49
N SER A 118 1.54 -6.40 1.47
CA SER A 118 1.65 -7.28 2.64
C SER A 118 3.10 -7.67 2.93
N THR A 119 3.90 -7.92 1.89
CA THR A 119 5.35 -8.16 2.00
C THR A 119 6.06 -6.94 2.57
N LEU A 120 5.75 -5.77 2.01
CA LEU A 120 6.32 -4.50 2.46
C LEU A 120 5.94 -4.18 3.91
N SER A 121 4.69 -4.48 4.31
CA SER A 121 4.22 -4.32 5.70
C SER A 121 5.00 -5.19 6.67
N LEU A 122 5.28 -6.43 6.30
CA LEU A 122 6.08 -7.35 7.11
C LEU A 122 7.53 -6.88 7.24
N ALA A 123 8.14 -6.43 6.14
CA ALA A 123 9.50 -5.89 6.14
C ALA A 123 9.60 -4.64 7.04
N TYR A 124 8.62 -3.73 6.94
CA TYR A 124 8.54 -2.55 7.78
C TYR A 124 8.37 -2.90 9.26
N ALA A 125 7.42 -3.80 9.59
CA ALA A 125 7.17 -4.21 10.96
C ALA A 125 8.36 -4.94 11.61
N GLN A 126 9.16 -5.67 10.84
CA GLN A 126 10.39 -6.31 11.32
C GLN A 126 11.48 -5.28 11.62
N LYS A 127 11.63 -4.25 10.77
CA LYS A 127 12.66 -3.21 10.95
C LYS A 127 12.28 -2.20 12.04
N PHE A 128 10.99 -1.86 12.14
CA PHE A 128 10.45 -0.86 13.05
C PHE A 128 9.29 -1.38 13.91
N PRO A 129 9.49 -2.42 14.74
CA PRO A 129 8.41 -3.07 15.48
C PRO A 129 7.66 -2.11 16.41
N ASP A 130 8.37 -1.15 17.04
CA ASP A 130 7.78 -0.18 17.97
C ASP A 130 6.93 0.90 17.27
N ARG A 131 6.98 0.97 15.93
CA ARG A 131 6.21 1.90 15.11
C ARG A 131 4.91 1.32 14.58
N VAL A 132 4.66 0.05 14.83
CA VAL A 132 3.45 -0.66 14.37
C VAL A 132 2.55 -0.97 15.54
N SER A 133 1.36 -0.37 15.58
CA SER A 133 0.36 -0.66 16.62
C SER A 133 -0.48 -1.88 16.28
N GLU A 134 -0.83 -2.06 15.00
CA GLU A 134 -1.53 -3.23 14.45
C GLU A 134 -1.06 -3.48 13.03
N LEU A 135 -1.18 -4.75 12.60
CA LEU A 135 -0.82 -5.19 11.27
C LEU A 135 -2.01 -5.91 10.62
N ILE A 136 -2.46 -5.40 9.47
CA ILE A 136 -3.50 -6.02 8.65
C ILE A 136 -2.89 -6.42 7.32
N LEU A 137 -2.94 -7.71 7.01
CA LEU A 137 -2.41 -8.28 5.76
C LEU A 137 -3.53 -8.89 4.94
N ARG A 138 -3.63 -8.49 3.67
CA ARG A 138 -4.62 -9.01 2.73
C ARG A 138 -3.92 -9.57 1.48
N GLY A 139 -4.35 -10.78 1.04
CA GLY A 139 -3.71 -11.43 -0.10
C GLY A 139 -2.21 -11.59 0.15
N ILE A 140 -1.89 -12.28 1.26
CA ILE A 140 -0.52 -12.39 1.77
C ILE A 140 0.39 -13.01 0.72
N PHE A 141 1.46 -12.30 0.41
CA PHE A 141 2.51 -12.72 -0.50
C PHE A 141 3.86 -12.55 0.19
N MET A 142 4.59 -13.65 0.37
CA MET A 142 5.80 -13.71 1.19
C MET A 142 7.08 -13.70 0.34
N LEU A 143 6.97 -13.63 -1.00
CA LEU A 143 8.09 -13.74 -1.95
C LEU A 143 8.92 -15.05 -1.79
N ARG A 144 8.29 -16.11 -1.29
CA ARG A 144 8.97 -17.41 -1.20
C ARG A 144 9.14 -17.99 -2.61
N GLN A 145 10.22 -18.73 -2.83
CA GLN A 145 10.55 -19.33 -4.13
C GLN A 145 9.34 -20.08 -4.72
N LYS A 146 8.68 -20.90 -3.93
CA LYS A 146 7.50 -21.67 -4.37
C LYS A 146 6.30 -20.80 -4.74
N GLU A 147 6.16 -19.60 -4.15
CA GLU A 147 5.09 -18.65 -4.51
C GLU A 147 5.42 -17.99 -5.84
N LEU A 148 6.68 -17.65 -6.07
CA LEU A 148 7.15 -17.10 -7.34
C LEU A 148 6.99 -18.12 -8.48
N GLU A 149 7.42 -19.35 -8.24
CA GLU A 149 7.32 -20.48 -9.20
C GLU A 149 5.86 -20.83 -9.54
N TRP A 150 4.94 -20.67 -8.59
CA TRP A 150 3.51 -20.86 -8.84
C TRP A 150 2.88 -19.68 -9.55
N PHE A 151 3.18 -18.44 -9.10
CA PHE A 151 2.53 -17.23 -9.58
C PHE A 151 2.88 -16.89 -11.04
N TYR A 152 4.17 -16.90 -11.39
CA TYR A 152 4.61 -16.49 -12.71
C TYR A 152 4.18 -17.44 -13.84
N PRO A 153 4.31 -18.77 -13.73
CA PRO A 153 3.82 -19.68 -14.76
C PRO A 153 2.30 -19.61 -14.95
N VAL A 154 1.53 -19.50 -13.85
CA VAL A 154 0.07 -19.42 -13.90
C VAL A 154 -0.38 -18.13 -14.58
N SER A 155 0.20 -16.99 -14.24
CA SER A 155 -0.13 -15.71 -14.89
C SER A 155 0.23 -15.70 -16.37
N TYR A 156 1.35 -16.33 -16.75
CA TYR A 156 1.80 -16.43 -18.15
C TYR A 156 0.89 -17.33 -19.01
N THR A 157 0.43 -18.45 -18.45
CA THR A 157 -0.50 -19.35 -19.17
C THR A 157 -1.88 -18.74 -19.36
N HIS A 158 -2.39 -17.97 -18.39
CA HIS A 158 -3.66 -17.26 -18.52
C HIS A 158 -3.60 -16.10 -19.52
N LEU A 159 -2.49 -15.38 -19.60
CA LEU A 159 -2.30 -14.31 -20.60
C LEU A 159 -2.28 -14.86 -22.03
N ARG A 160 -1.61 -16.00 -22.27
CA ARG A 160 -1.61 -16.66 -23.59
C ARG A 160 -2.98 -17.20 -24.00
N ALA A 161 -3.80 -17.66 -23.06
CA ALA A 161 -5.15 -18.15 -23.40
C ALA A 161 -6.06 -17.04 -23.95
N HIS A 162 -5.83 -15.79 -23.59
CA HIS A 162 -6.58 -14.63 -24.12
C HIS A 162 -6.03 -14.10 -25.44
N GLU A 163 -4.80 -14.40 -25.81
CA GLU A 163 -4.21 -13.97 -27.11
C GLU A 163 -4.58 -14.90 -28.29
N THR A 164 -5.11 -16.09 -28.02
CA THR A 164 -5.46 -17.07 -29.07
C THR A 164 -6.93 -17.05 -29.48
N ASP A 165 -7.78 -16.22 -28.87
CA ASP A 165 -9.21 -16.10 -29.21
C ASP A 165 -9.53 -14.93 -30.14
N THR A 166 -8.55 -14.42 -30.88
CA THR A 166 -8.74 -13.40 -31.92
C THR A 166 -8.23 -13.92 -33.27
N ASP A 167 -9.03 -14.86 -33.86
CA ASP A 167 -9.06 -15.14 -35.31
C ASP A 167 -10.51 -15.32 -35.77
#